data_340acfbcfd37d1ec353257fbc04160a5
#
_entry.id   340acfbcfd37d1ec353257fbc04160a5
#
_cell.length_a   1.000
_cell.length_b   1.000
_cell.length_c   1.000
_cell.angle_alpha   90.00
_cell.angle_beta   90.00
_cell.angle_gamma   90.00
#
_symmetry.space_group_name_H-M   'P 1'
#
loop_
_entity.id
_entity.type
_entity.pdbx_description
1 polymer ?
#
loop_
_entity_poly.entity_id
_entity_poly.type
_entity_poly.pdbx_seq_one_letter_code
_entity_poly.pdbx_strand_id
1 'polypeptide(L)'
;MKKINFRTFKFQIVLLFLVMSVPAMGLALAASYTITREAQEQIIDARQNNMKILVNQYDASMESIINYVELLLFQDSSYVGLRFDESTTNYQQARIWLKDDLDKIKDYFPNISGFYVRVLKNDDCYMPKKRYKIDLETEEFLKQEIVKRKDEEKPIVVQYEDRQYLICGYKNSFLDIGFVVNLKDLEALFEESLAGGVLALEVHGDSEKVLLSSGEIENKNVLREDFATLDMSLLLYYSKADVANGIAAWKRTLLHGSILLFCLFPIF
;
A
#
# COMPACT_ATOMS: atom_id res chain seq x y z
N MET A 1 -35.20 -50.61 -52.32
CA MET A 1 -35.03 -49.64 -51.23
C MET A 1 -34.57 -50.32 -49.96
N LYS A 2 -33.31 -50.14 -49.50
CA LYS A 2 -32.83 -50.69 -48.21
C LYS A 2 -33.50 -49.93 -47.07
N LYS A 3 -34.29 -50.61 -46.26
CA LYS A 3 -34.85 -50.05 -45.02
C LYS A 3 -33.68 -49.58 -44.15
N ILE A 4 -33.49 -48.29 -44.03
CA ILE A 4 -32.54 -47.72 -43.11
C ILE A 4 -33.02 -48.09 -41.71
N ASN A 5 -32.19 -48.91 -41.01
CA ASN A 5 -32.52 -49.35 -39.66
C ASN A 5 -32.40 -48.15 -38.70
N PHE A 6 -33.53 -47.59 -38.34
CA PHE A 6 -33.65 -46.32 -37.55
C PHE A 6 -32.86 -46.41 -36.24
N ARG A 7 -32.68 -47.60 -35.69
CA ARG A 7 -31.86 -47.86 -34.50
C ARG A 7 -30.35 -47.66 -34.76
N THR A 8 -29.89 -48.10 -35.90
CA THR A 8 -28.47 -47.94 -36.31
C THR A 8 -28.15 -46.50 -36.67
N PHE A 9 -29.13 -45.77 -37.26
CA PHE A 9 -28.97 -44.35 -37.60
C PHE A 9 -28.92 -43.47 -36.32
N LYS A 10 -29.80 -43.70 -35.34
CA LYS A 10 -29.73 -43.02 -34.04
C LYS A 10 -28.42 -43.25 -33.33
N PHE A 11 -27.92 -44.51 -33.34
CA PHE A 11 -26.65 -44.83 -32.69
C PHE A 11 -25.47 -44.15 -33.40
N GLN A 12 -25.46 -44.03 -34.71
CA GLN A 12 -24.43 -43.31 -35.45
C GLN A 12 -24.43 -41.84 -35.17
N ILE A 13 -25.59 -41.18 -35.03
CA ILE A 13 -25.70 -39.76 -34.67
C ILE A 13 -25.16 -39.53 -33.24
N VAL A 14 -25.53 -40.37 -32.31
CA VAL A 14 -25.06 -40.29 -30.92
C VAL A 14 -23.54 -40.50 -30.85
N LEU A 15 -23.00 -41.43 -31.60
CA LEU A 15 -21.56 -41.71 -31.66
C LEU A 15 -20.82 -40.52 -32.29
N LEU A 16 -21.33 -39.92 -33.37
CA LEU A 16 -20.74 -38.76 -34.02
C LEU A 16 -20.72 -37.55 -33.09
N PHE A 17 -21.84 -37.34 -32.37
CA PHE A 17 -21.97 -36.30 -31.39
C PHE A 17 -20.95 -36.49 -30.26
N LEU A 18 -20.77 -37.69 -29.73
CA LEU A 18 -19.82 -38.02 -28.69
C LEU A 18 -18.36 -37.79 -29.12
N VAL A 19 -18.05 -38.20 -30.36
CA VAL A 19 -16.72 -38.00 -30.94
C VAL A 19 -16.37 -36.53 -31.14
N MET A 20 -17.34 -35.67 -31.46
CA MET A 20 -17.10 -34.23 -31.61
C MET A 20 -17.17 -33.47 -30.29
N SER A 21 -18.05 -33.86 -29.39
CA SER A 21 -18.26 -33.11 -28.15
C SER A 21 -17.18 -33.35 -27.07
N VAL A 22 -16.64 -34.57 -26.99
CA VAL A 22 -15.58 -34.87 -26.03
C VAL A 22 -14.31 -34.04 -26.23
N PRO A 23 -13.75 -33.94 -27.46
CA PRO A 23 -12.61 -33.04 -27.74
C PRO A 23 -12.94 -31.56 -27.51
N ALA A 24 -14.13 -31.11 -27.89
CA ALA A 24 -14.56 -29.73 -27.70
C ALA A 24 -14.66 -29.37 -26.21
N MET A 25 -15.18 -30.28 -25.40
CA MET A 25 -15.23 -30.11 -23.95
C MET A 25 -13.83 -30.12 -23.32
N GLY A 26 -12.93 -30.97 -23.81
CA GLY A 26 -11.53 -30.99 -23.39
C GLY A 26 -10.81 -29.66 -23.67
N LEU A 27 -11.02 -29.11 -24.89
CA LEU A 27 -10.47 -27.78 -25.25
C LEU A 27 -11.07 -26.66 -24.43
N ALA A 28 -12.39 -26.68 -24.16
CA ALA A 28 -13.03 -25.68 -23.33
C ALA A 28 -12.52 -25.69 -21.89
N LEU A 29 -12.29 -26.86 -21.31
CA LEU A 29 -11.73 -27.02 -19.97
C LEU A 29 -10.26 -26.55 -19.92
N ALA A 30 -9.45 -26.91 -20.93
CA ALA A 30 -8.08 -26.44 -21.03
C ALA A 30 -8.00 -24.92 -21.16
N ALA A 31 -8.81 -24.34 -22.05
CA ALA A 31 -8.92 -22.88 -22.22
C ALA A 31 -9.37 -22.19 -20.92
N SER A 32 -10.38 -22.73 -20.25
CA SER A 32 -10.84 -22.18 -18.96
C SER A 32 -9.74 -22.22 -17.89
N TYR A 33 -8.94 -23.27 -17.85
CA TYR A 33 -7.80 -23.37 -16.93
C TYR A 33 -6.72 -22.32 -17.22
N THR A 34 -6.34 -22.18 -18.51
CA THR A 34 -5.33 -21.22 -18.95
C THR A 34 -5.78 -19.79 -18.63
N ILE A 35 -7.01 -19.42 -19.02
CA ILE A 35 -7.59 -18.09 -18.77
C ILE A 35 -7.63 -17.79 -17.27
N THR A 36 -7.99 -18.79 -16.45
CA THR A 36 -8.03 -18.58 -15.00
C THR A 36 -6.63 -18.33 -14.41
N ARG A 37 -5.63 -19.04 -14.90
CA ARG A 37 -4.25 -18.87 -14.46
C ARG A 37 -3.71 -17.50 -14.87
N GLU A 38 -3.90 -17.09 -16.13
CA GLU A 38 -3.50 -15.78 -16.62
C GLU A 38 -4.19 -14.64 -15.85
N ALA A 39 -5.49 -14.78 -15.56
CA ALA A 39 -6.21 -13.79 -14.76
C ALA A 39 -5.67 -13.69 -13.32
N GLN A 40 -5.25 -14.82 -12.72
CA GLN A 40 -4.61 -14.79 -11.40
C GLN A 40 -3.27 -14.07 -11.43
N GLU A 41 -2.44 -14.36 -12.41
CA GLU A 41 -1.14 -13.70 -12.61
C GLU A 41 -1.34 -12.18 -12.82
N GLN A 42 -2.28 -11.77 -13.66
CA GLN A 42 -2.62 -10.36 -13.89
C GLN A 42 -3.09 -9.62 -12.62
N ILE A 43 -3.89 -10.28 -11.76
CA ILE A 43 -4.32 -9.68 -10.48
C ILE A 43 -3.12 -9.50 -9.55
N ILE A 44 -2.21 -10.46 -9.49
CA ILE A 44 -1.01 -10.38 -8.66
C ILE A 44 -0.11 -9.24 -9.16
N ASP A 45 0.12 -9.16 -10.46
CA ASP A 45 0.91 -8.11 -11.09
C ASP A 45 0.30 -6.72 -10.87
N ALA A 46 -1.03 -6.60 -10.97
CA ALA A 46 -1.74 -5.36 -10.69
C ALA A 46 -1.58 -4.94 -9.22
N ARG A 47 -1.65 -5.87 -8.26
CA ARG A 47 -1.41 -5.60 -6.85
C ARG A 47 0.02 -5.12 -6.60
N GLN A 48 1.01 -5.80 -7.19
CA GLN A 48 2.41 -5.39 -7.09
C GLN A 48 2.61 -3.97 -7.63
N ASN A 49 2.04 -3.67 -8.80
CA ASN A 49 2.12 -2.33 -9.38
C ASN A 49 1.44 -1.26 -8.52
N ASN A 50 0.30 -1.56 -7.92
CA ASN A 50 -0.38 -0.64 -7.01
C ASN A 50 0.46 -0.37 -5.76
N MET A 51 1.04 -1.41 -5.15
CA MET A 51 1.97 -1.25 -4.03
C MET A 51 3.14 -0.33 -4.40
N LYS A 52 3.76 -0.58 -5.55
CA LYS A 52 4.88 0.22 -6.05
C LYS A 52 4.50 1.69 -6.25
N ILE A 53 3.33 1.96 -6.82
CA ILE A 53 2.83 3.34 -7.01
C ILE A 53 2.68 4.03 -5.65
N LEU A 54 2.10 3.36 -4.66
CA LEU A 54 1.87 3.93 -3.34
C LEU A 54 3.18 4.17 -2.59
N VAL A 55 4.10 3.20 -2.59
CA VAL A 55 5.43 3.35 -2.01
C VAL A 55 6.16 4.54 -2.64
N ASN A 56 6.18 4.63 -3.98
CA ASN A 56 6.80 5.75 -4.69
C ASN A 56 6.16 7.11 -4.34
N GLN A 57 4.86 7.17 -4.08
CA GLN A 57 4.19 8.41 -3.66
C GLN A 57 4.65 8.87 -2.27
N TYR A 58 4.86 7.93 -1.34
CA TYR A 58 5.41 8.26 -0.02
C TYR A 58 6.86 8.71 -0.10
N ASP A 59 7.69 7.99 -0.86
CA ASP A 59 9.08 8.37 -1.08
C ASP A 59 9.19 9.77 -1.70
N ALA A 60 8.42 10.05 -2.75
CA ALA A 60 8.38 11.37 -3.38
C ALA A 60 7.90 12.47 -2.42
N SER A 61 6.95 12.16 -1.54
CA SER A 61 6.49 13.11 -0.51
C SER A 61 7.60 13.40 0.49
N MET A 62 8.32 12.37 0.95
CA MET A 62 9.44 12.53 1.87
C MET A 62 10.56 13.37 1.26
N GLU A 63 10.98 13.02 0.05
CA GLU A 63 12.00 13.77 -0.69
C GLU A 63 11.59 15.24 -0.89
N SER A 64 10.32 15.48 -1.22
CA SER A 64 9.79 16.83 -1.39
C SER A 64 9.81 17.65 -0.10
N ILE A 65 9.49 17.03 1.05
CA ILE A 65 9.56 17.68 2.37
C ILE A 65 11.01 18.03 2.71
N ILE A 66 11.93 17.08 2.55
CA ILE A 66 13.36 17.29 2.84
C ILE A 66 13.90 18.44 1.98
N ASN A 67 13.70 18.36 0.67
CA ASN A 67 14.17 19.35 -0.28
C ASN A 67 13.60 20.76 0.02
N TYR A 68 12.31 20.84 0.37
CA TYR A 68 11.68 22.11 0.70
C TYR A 68 12.29 22.72 1.98
N VAL A 69 12.43 21.94 3.04
CA VAL A 69 12.98 22.42 4.31
C VAL A 69 14.46 22.79 4.14
N GLU A 70 15.24 21.99 3.43
CA GLU A 70 16.64 22.31 3.15
C GLU A 70 16.76 23.59 2.32
N LEU A 71 15.92 23.74 1.30
CA LEU A 71 15.90 24.96 0.46
C LEU A 71 15.60 26.19 1.31
N LEU A 72 14.59 26.17 2.17
CA LEU A 72 14.27 27.26 3.09
C LEU A 72 15.49 27.62 3.96
N LEU A 73 16.13 26.61 4.54
CA LEU A 73 17.21 26.82 5.50
C LEU A 73 18.53 27.26 4.86
N PHE A 74 18.76 26.91 3.59
CA PHE A 74 19.98 27.28 2.88
C PHE A 74 19.87 28.59 2.12
N GLN A 75 18.68 28.93 1.61
CA GLN A 75 18.50 30.14 0.79
C GLN A 75 18.20 31.39 1.62
N ASP A 76 17.61 31.25 2.80
CA ASP A 76 17.26 32.39 3.61
C ASP A 76 18.19 32.52 4.84
N SER A 77 18.98 33.56 4.87
CA SER A 77 19.84 33.90 6.01
C SER A 77 19.10 34.10 7.33
N SER A 78 17.79 34.29 7.26
CA SER A 78 16.90 34.43 8.42
C SER A 78 16.91 33.20 9.31
N TYR A 79 17.11 32.01 8.74
CA TYR A 79 17.13 30.74 9.50
C TYR A 79 18.49 30.42 10.13
N VAL A 80 19.54 31.17 9.83
CA VAL A 80 20.84 31.06 10.52
C VAL A 80 20.64 31.25 12.04
N GLY A 81 19.62 32.01 12.42
CA GLY A 81 19.22 32.21 13.82
C GLY A 81 18.97 30.92 14.59
N LEU A 82 18.49 29.85 13.94
CA LEU A 82 18.25 28.55 14.58
C LEU A 82 19.51 27.83 15.10
N ARG A 83 20.70 28.28 14.67
CA ARG A 83 21.99 27.77 15.14
C ARG A 83 22.44 28.38 16.46
N PHE A 84 21.81 29.47 16.89
CA PHE A 84 22.10 30.13 18.15
C PHE A 84 21.37 29.49 19.35
N ASP A 85 21.61 29.99 20.54
CA ASP A 85 20.94 29.53 21.74
C ASP A 85 19.50 30.05 21.81
N GLU A 86 18.60 29.28 22.40
CA GLU A 86 17.18 29.63 22.52
C GLU A 86 16.89 30.99 23.14
N SER A 87 17.75 31.45 24.04
CA SER A 87 17.64 32.74 24.72
C SER A 87 17.88 33.95 23.79
N THR A 88 18.37 33.72 22.57
CA THR A 88 18.70 34.82 21.66
C THR A 88 17.49 35.28 20.87
N THR A 89 17.38 36.58 20.64
CA THR A 89 16.32 37.17 19.82
C THR A 89 16.33 36.60 18.41
N ASN A 90 17.52 36.36 17.86
CA ASN A 90 17.68 35.78 16.51
C ASN A 90 17.09 34.37 16.42
N TYR A 91 17.29 33.55 17.44
CA TYR A 91 16.67 32.22 17.49
C TYR A 91 15.14 32.31 17.53
N GLN A 92 14.59 33.12 18.43
CA GLN A 92 13.15 33.26 18.58
C GLN A 92 12.49 33.79 17.29
N GLN A 93 13.15 34.71 16.60
CA GLN A 93 12.67 35.22 15.32
C GLN A 93 12.69 34.15 14.22
N ALA A 94 13.80 33.45 14.06
CA ALA A 94 13.95 32.37 13.08
C ALA A 94 12.94 31.22 13.34
N ARG A 95 12.67 30.93 14.61
CA ARG A 95 11.66 29.99 15.06
C ARG A 95 10.26 30.36 14.58
N ILE A 96 9.86 31.61 14.72
CA ILE A 96 8.53 32.10 14.30
C ILE A 96 8.40 31.95 12.77
N TRP A 97 9.40 32.39 12.02
CA TRP A 97 9.39 32.29 10.58
C TRP A 97 9.33 30.85 10.09
N LEU A 98 10.14 29.95 10.67
CA LEU A 98 10.10 28.54 10.33
C LEU A 98 8.68 27.96 10.51
N LYS A 99 8.05 28.24 11.65
CA LYS A 99 6.69 27.78 11.91
C LYS A 99 5.70 28.30 10.88
N ASP A 100 5.76 29.59 10.55
CA ASP A 100 4.85 30.22 9.60
C ASP A 100 5.02 29.65 8.18
N ASP A 101 6.26 29.37 7.76
CA ASP A 101 6.53 28.79 6.46
C ASP A 101 6.15 27.32 6.37
N LEU A 102 6.39 26.55 7.42
CA LEU A 102 5.94 25.15 7.47
C LEU A 102 4.40 25.05 7.48
N ASP A 103 3.72 25.99 8.13
CA ASP A 103 2.26 26.03 8.13
C ASP A 103 1.66 26.30 6.74
N LYS A 104 2.39 26.99 5.85
CA LYS A 104 1.93 27.24 4.48
C LYS A 104 1.90 25.97 3.61
N ILE A 105 2.79 25.02 3.88
CA ILE A 105 2.93 23.81 3.07
C ILE A 105 2.25 22.59 3.65
N LYS A 106 1.71 22.66 4.86
CA LYS A 106 1.12 21.51 5.56
C LYS A 106 0.06 20.74 4.77
N ASP A 107 -0.64 21.41 3.86
CA ASP A 107 -1.71 20.80 3.06
C ASP A 107 -1.24 20.23 1.72
N TYR A 108 0.02 20.43 1.35
CA TYR A 108 0.56 19.91 0.08
C TYR A 108 0.80 18.39 0.08
N PHE A 109 0.82 17.76 1.27
CA PHE A 109 1.10 16.33 1.42
C PHE A 109 -0.14 15.58 1.92
N PRO A 110 -1.07 15.17 1.04
CA PRO A 110 -2.36 14.58 1.44
C PRO A 110 -2.24 13.24 2.15
N ASN A 111 -1.20 12.46 1.83
CA ASN A 111 -1.05 11.07 2.31
C ASN A 111 -0.38 10.94 3.68
N ILE A 112 0.15 12.03 4.24
CA ILE A 112 0.72 12.04 5.59
C ILE A 112 -0.21 12.75 6.57
N SER A 113 -0.16 12.37 7.83
CA SER A 113 -0.95 13.01 8.89
C SER A 113 -0.34 14.35 9.31
N GLY A 114 0.97 14.44 9.31
CA GLY A 114 1.75 15.63 9.57
C GLY A 114 3.21 15.43 9.20
N PHE A 115 3.97 16.49 9.16
CA PHE A 115 5.43 16.43 9.06
C PHE A 115 6.06 17.23 10.19
N TYR A 116 7.34 17.01 10.45
CA TYR A 116 8.04 17.70 11.52
C TYR A 116 9.43 18.16 11.09
N VAL A 117 9.88 19.20 11.75
CA VAL A 117 11.27 19.67 11.70
C VAL A 117 11.74 19.86 13.14
N ARG A 118 12.79 19.14 13.52
CA ARG A 118 13.42 19.24 14.83
C ARG A 118 14.80 19.83 14.70
N VAL A 119 15.07 20.86 15.49
CA VAL A 119 16.40 21.46 15.62
C VAL A 119 17.19 20.66 16.66
N LEU A 120 18.22 19.94 16.23
CA LEU A 120 18.95 19.01 17.08
C LEU A 120 19.68 19.65 18.26
N LYS A 121 20.08 20.92 18.14
CA LYS A 121 20.79 21.63 19.20
C LYS A 121 19.95 21.81 20.46
N ASN A 122 18.67 22.14 20.30
CA ASN A 122 17.78 22.55 21.39
C ASN A 122 16.60 21.58 21.57
N ASP A 123 16.54 20.51 20.78
CA ASP A 123 15.45 19.55 20.73
C ASP A 123 14.07 20.19 20.39
N ASP A 124 14.09 21.41 19.84
CA ASP A 124 12.86 22.10 19.41
C ASP A 124 12.23 21.38 18.21
N CYS A 125 11.03 20.87 18.39
CA CYS A 125 10.29 20.13 17.39
C CYS A 125 9.07 20.94 16.93
N TYR A 126 9.04 21.26 15.62
CA TYR A 126 7.93 21.95 14.96
C TYR A 126 7.15 20.93 14.14
N MET A 127 5.86 20.87 14.37
CA MET A 127 4.97 19.95 13.69
C MET A 127 3.74 20.72 13.20
N PRO A 128 3.76 21.24 11.96
CA PRO A 128 2.57 21.81 11.36
C PRO A 128 1.54 20.71 11.16
N LYS A 129 0.38 20.89 11.78
CA LYS A 129 -0.67 19.88 11.78
C LYS A 129 -1.77 20.20 10.79
N LYS A 130 -2.28 19.17 10.15
CA LYS A 130 -3.55 19.23 9.44
C LYS A 130 -4.68 19.26 10.48
N ARG A 131 -5.47 20.32 10.44
CA ARG A 131 -6.50 20.68 11.43
C ARG A 131 -7.46 19.56 11.83
N TYR A 132 -7.55 18.50 11.06
CA TYR A 132 -8.49 17.39 11.26
C TYR A 132 -7.83 16.01 11.43
N LYS A 133 -6.49 15.92 11.35
CA LYS A 133 -5.79 14.63 11.41
C LYS A 133 -5.10 14.37 12.75
N ILE A 134 -4.64 15.43 13.41
CA ILE A 134 -3.89 15.33 14.68
C ILE A 134 -4.44 16.41 15.62
N ASP A 135 -4.92 16.00 16.79
CA ASP A 135 -5.31 16.90 17.87
C ASP A 135 -4.08 17.36 18.69
N LEU A 136 -4.29 18.28 19.63
CA LEU A 136 -3.21 18.87 20.41
C LEU A 136 -2.49 17.86 21.31
N GLU A 137 -3.22 16.96 21.92
CA GLU A 137 -2.66 15.96 22.86
C GLU A 137 -1.82 14.94 22.11
N THR A 138 -2.32 14.46 20.97
CA THR A 138 -1.58 13.59 20.05
C THR A 138 -0.33 14.29 19.51
N GLU A 139 -0.40 15.58 19.16
CA GLU A 139 0.77 16.34 18.69
C GLU A 139 1.87 16.42 19.77
N GLU A 140 1.51 16.71 21.00
CA GLU A 140 2.47 16.76 22.10
C GLU A 140 3.12 15.40 22.36
N PHE A 141 2.33 14.34 22.35
CA PHE A 141 2.85 12.98 22.47
C PHE A 141 3.84 12.66 21.35
N LEU A 142 3.46 12.91 20.08
CA LEU A 142 4.31 12.63 18.93
C LEU A 142 5.62 13.42 18.96
N LYS A 143 5.58 14.70 19.37
CA LYS A 143 6.79 15.50 19.56
C LYS A 143 7.73 14.91 20.60
N GLN A 144 7.19 14.39 21.71
CA GLN A 144 8.01 13.72 22.73
C GLN A 144 8.66 12.45 22.17
N GLU A 145 7.93 11.65 21.40
CA GLU A 145 8.49 10.44 20.78
C GLU A 145 9.54 10.77 19.71
N ILE A 146 9.33 11.82 18.89
CA ILE A 146 10.33 12.32 17.94
C ILE A 146 11.61 12.76 18.67
N VAL A 147 11.48 13.45 19.81
CA VAL A 147 12.65 13.87 20.59
C VAL A 147 13.37 12.68 21.23
N LYS A 148 12.65 11.67 21.69
CA LYS A 148 13.27 10.44 22.23
C LYS A 148 14.07 9.67 21.19
N ARG A 149 13.72 9.77 19.92
CA ARG A 149 14.39 9.13 18.77
C ARG A 149 15.80 9.72 18.48
N LYS A 150 16.59 10.02 19.54
CA LYS A 150 17.83 10.83 19.44
C LYS A 150 18.88 10.31 18.47
N ASP A 151 18.99 9.00 18.29
CA ASP A 151 20.12 8.39 17.58
C ASP A 151 19.72 7.44 16.44
N GLU A 152 18.42 7.26 16.19
CA GLU A 152 17.95 6.30 15.20
C GLU A 152 17.37 7.00 13.97
N GLU A 153 18.01 6.81 12.82
CA GLU A 153 17.46 7.23 11.51
C GLU A 153 16.30 6.34 11.07
N LYS A 154 16.07 5.24 11.80
CA LYS A 154 15.07 4.23 11.48
C LYS A 154 13.64 4.73 11.73
N PRO A 155 12.69 4.29 10.90
CA PRO A 155 11.27 4.45 11.19
C PRO A 155 10.91 3.77 12.51
N ILE A 156 10.06 4.42 13.31
CA ILE A 156 9.52 3.85 14.53
C ILE A 156 8.00 3.86 14.49
N VAL A 157 7.40 2.83 15.11
CA VAL A 157 5.95 2.79 15.30
C VAL A 157 5.66 3.07 16.77
N VAL A 158 4.81 4.06 17.01
CA VAL A 158 4.38 4.45 18.35
C VAL A 158 2.88 4.30 18.47
N GLN A 159 2.43 3.96 19.67
CA GLN A 159 1.01 3.83 19.97
C GLN A 159 0.57 4.95 20.92
N TYR A 160 -0.50 5.64 20.56
CA TYR A 160 -1.18 6.61 21.40
C TYR A 160 -2.67 6.31 21.41
N GLU A 161 -3.22 6.00 22.59
CA GLU A 161 -4.57 5.49 22.75
C GLU A 161 -4.86 4.25 21.88
N ASP A 162 -5.86 4.34 20.98
CA ASP A 162 -6.26 3.29 20.05
C ASP A 162 -5.63 3.45 18.65
N ARG A 163 -4.70 4.40 18.48
CA ARG A 163 -4.08 4.75 17.21
C ARG A 163 -2.60 4.42 17.22
N GLN A 164 -2.14 3.93 16.08
CA GLN A 164 -0.72 3.70 15.82
C GLN A 164 -0.23 4.71 14.78
N TYR A 165 0.96 5.25 15.05
CA TYR A 165 1.60 6.22 14.18
C TYR A 165 2.97 5.73 13.78
N LEU A 166 3.27 5.81 12.49
CA LEU A 166 4.59 5.62 11.93
C LEU A 166 5.29 6.98 11.91
N ILE A 167 6.48 7.06 12.50
CA ILE A 167 7.34 8.24 12.49
C ILE A 167 8.56 7.89 11.63
N CYS A 168 8.73 8.60 10.54
CA CYS A 168 9.87 8.48 9.64
C CYS A 168 10.63 9.79 9.60
N GLY A 169 11.95 9.75 9.47
CA GLY A 169 12.73 10.97 9.39
C GLY A 169 14.10 10.78 8.75
N TYR A 170 14.61 11.89 8.26
CA TYR A 170 15.96 12.08 7.73
C TYR A 170 16.71 13.04 8.65
N LYS A 171 17.89 12.65 9.10
CA LYS A 171 18.72 13.43 10.01
C LYS A 171 19.98 13.91 9.30
N ASN A 172 20.24 15.19 9.40
CA ASN A 172 21.53 15.77 9.04
C ASN A 172 22.24 16.28 10.32
N SER A 173 23.36 16.96 10.18
CA SER A 173 24.16 17.46 11.33
C SER A 173 23.41 18.50 12.19
N PHE A 174 22.31 19.06 11.71
CA PHE A 174 21.63 20.19 12.34
C PHE A 174 20.14 19.96 12.57
N LEU A 175 19.49 19.20 11.69
CA LEU A 175 18.05 18.97 11.71
C LEU A 175 17.73 17.47 11.64
N ASP A 176 16.58 17.13 12.20
CA ASP A 176 15.84 15.91 11.93
C ASP A 176 14.52 16.32 11.28
N ILE A 177 14.32 15.91 10.04
CA ILE A 177 13.17 16.27 9.22
C ILE A 177 12.41 14.98 8.90
N GLY A 178 11.10 14.98 9.08
CA GLY A 178 10.35 13.77 8.80
C GLY A 178 8.85 13.99 8.74
N PHE A 179 8.14 12.87 8.68
CA PHE A 179 6.70 12.87 8.67
C PHE A 179 6.11 11.83 9.62
N VAL A 180 4.84 12.02 9.90
CA VAL A 180 4.03 11.12 10.72
C VAL A 180 2.84 10.63 9.89
N VAL A 181 2.60 9.32 9.91
CA VAL A 181 1.48 8.67 9.24
C VAL A 181 0.66 7.92 10.27
N ASN A 182 -0.65 8.17 10.32
CA ASN A 182 -1.56 7.32 11.07
C ASN A 182 -1.72 6.00 10.30
N LEU A 183 -1.43 4.87 10.93
CA LEU A 183 -1.46 3.57 10.26
C LEU A 183 -2.86 3.16 9.82
N LYS A 184 -3.93 3.63 10.48
CA LYS A 184 -5.31 3.44 10.00
C LYS A 184 -5.59 4.19 8.70
N ASP A 185 -5.05 5.40 8.53
CA ASP A 185 -5.18 6.15 7.26
C ASP A 185 -4.42 5.44 6.13
N LEU A 186 -3.25 4.89 6.47
CA LEU A 186 -2.45 4.09 5.55
C LEU A 186 -3.20 2.81 5.15
N GLU A 187 -3.73 2.04 6.10
CA GLU A 187 -4.55 0.85 5.87
C GLU A 187 -5.71 1.17 4.91
N ALA A 188 -6.46 2.24 5.17
CA ALA A 188 -7.60 2.64 4.35
C ALA A 188 -7.23 2.94 2.89
N LEU A 189 -6.06 3.54 2.64
CA LEU A 189 -5.56 3.77 1.29
C LEU A 189 -5.25 2.47 0.54
N PHE A 190 -4.78 1.46 1.26
CA PHE A 190 -4.45 0.16 0.68
C PHE A 190 -5.66 -0.76 0.55
N GLU A 191 -6.65 -0.68 1.46
CA GLU A 191 -7.80 -1.57 1.51
C GLU A 191 -8.62 -1.52 0.21
N GLU A 192 -8.80 -0.32 -0.35
CA GLU A 192 -9.51 -0.12 -1.62
C GLU A 192 -8.75 -0.70 -2.83
N SER A 193 -7.42 -0.66 -2.79
CA SER A 193 -6.55 -1.10 -3.90
C SER A 193 -6.14 -2.56 -3.79
N LEU A 194 -6.15 -3.16 -2.60
CA LEU A 194 -5.54 -4.46 -2.30
C LEU A 194 -6.50 -5.45 -1.63
N ALA A 195 -7.80 -5.31 -1.87
CA ALA A 195 -8.86 -6.12 -1.27
C ALA A 195 -8.51 -7.63 -1.13
N GLY A 196 -8.65 -8.17 0.08
CA GLY A 196 -8.50 -9.59 0.39
C GLY A 196 -7.10 -10.04 0.84
N GLY A 197 -6.17 -9.11 1.10
CA GLY A 197 -4.85 -9.41 1.68
C GLY A 197 -4.69 -8.88 3.11
N VAL A 198 -3.61 -9.27 3.77
CA VAL A 198 -3.16 -8.71 5.05
C VAL A 198 -1.95 -7.83 4.78
N LEU A 199 -2.07 -6.55 5.10
CA LEU A 199 -0.99 -5.58 4.96
C LEU A 199 -0.12 -5.56 6.21
N ALA A 200 1.18 -5.43 6.01
CA ALA A 200 2.15 -5.21 7.07
C ALA A 200 3.26 -4.26 6.61
N LEU A 201 3.83 -3.56 7.57
CA LEU A 201 5.09 -2.84 7.41
C LEU A 201 6.20 -3.64 8.11
N GLU A 202 7.33 -3.78 7.45
CA GLU A 202 8.55 -4.36 8.00
C GLU A 202 9.61 -3.27 8.09
N VAL A 203 10.01 -2.92 9.30
CA VAL A 203 11.12 -1.98 9.54
C VAL A 203 12.42 -2.79 9.51
N HIS A 204 13.38 -2.37 8.67
CA HIS A 204 14.65 -3.07 8.54
C HIS A 204 15.53 -2.83 9.77
N GLY A 205 16.24 -3.87 10.17
CA GLY A 205 17.18 -3.82 11.30
C GLY A 205 16.63 -4.38 12.61
N ASP A 206 15.35 -4.25 12.91
CA ASP A 206 14.75 -4.82 14.12
C ASP A 206 13.91 -6.06 13.84
N SER A 207 13.71 -6.41 12.58
CA SER A 207 12.82 -7.50 12.13
C SER A 207 11.39 -7.37 12.67
N GLU A 208 11.04 -6.19 13.13
CA GLU A 208 9.71 -5.90 13.66
C GLU A 208 8.73 -5.73 12.49
N LYS A 209 7.68 -6.56 12.50
CA LYS A 209 6.59 -6.48 11.53
C LYS A 209 5.37 -5.91 12.22
N VAL A 210 4.91 -4.77 11.73
CA VAL A 210 3.68 -4.16 12.20
C VAL A 210 2.56 -4.52 11.24
N LEU A 211 1.56 -5.26 11.73
CA LEU A 211 0.37 -5.56 10.94
C LEU A 211 -0.49 -4.31 10.83
N LEU A 212 -0.78 -3.89 9.60
CA LEU A 212 -1.68 -2.76 9.32
C LEU A 212 -3.13 -3.21 9.29
N SER A 213 -3.40 -4.43 8.81
CA SER A 213 -4.75 -4.99 8.72
C SER A 213 -4.89 -6.26 9.57
N SER A 214 -6.12 -6.51 10.03
CA SER A 214 -6.43 -7.72 10.79
C SER A 214 -6.39 -8.97 9.89
N GLY A 215 -5.74 -10.04 10.32
CA GLY A 215 -5.74 -11.31 9.62
C GLY A 215 -4.56 -12.21 9.97
N GLU A 216 -4.70 -13.50 9.65
CA GLU A 216 -3.63 -14.47 9.81
C GLU A 216 -2.68 -14.45 8.62
N ILE A 217 -1.37 -14.46 8.88
CA ILE A 217 -0.31 -14.47 7.86
C ILE A 217 0.16 -15.88 7.51
N GLU A 218 -0.21 -16.89 8.32
CA GLU A 218 0.26 -18.26 8.10
C GLU A 218 -0.16 -18.81 6.73
N ASN A 219 0.80 -19.43 6.04
CA ASN A 219 0.61 -20.06 4.72
C ASN A 219 0.16 -19.14 3.58
N LYS A 220 0.42 -17.83 3.66
CA LYS A 220 0.14 -16.86 2.59
C LYS A 220 1.39 -16.58 1.75
N ASN A 221 1.16 -16.24 0.48
CA ASN A 221 2.21 -15.66 -0.35
C ASN A 221 2.40 -14.20 0.04
N VAL A 222 3.58 -13.65 -0.22
CA VAL A 222 3.90 -12.27 0.09
C VAL A 222 4.35 -11.53 -1.17
N LEU A 223 3.81 -10.34 -1.36
CA LEU A 223 4.38 -9.31 -2.24
C LEU A 223 5.11 -8.32 -1.34
N ARG A 224 6.23 -7.81 -1.83
CA ARG A 224 7.10 -6.89 -1.10
C ARG A 224 7.50 -5.74 -2.00
N GLU A 225 7.43 -4.53 -1.47
CA GLU A 225 7.99 -3.31 -2.06
C GLU A 225 8.78 -2.56 -1.00
N ASP A 226 10.02 -2.23 -1.35
CA ASP A 226 10.93 -1.52 -0.46
C ASP A 226 10.81 -0.02 -0.73
N PHE A 227 10.79 0.79 0.35
CA PHE A 227 10.88 2.24 0.25
C PHE A 227 12.33 2.62 -0.09
N ALA A 228 12.52 3.59 -0.97
CA ALA A 228 13.84 4.04 -1.37
C ALA A 228 14.48 4.99 -0.35
N THR A 229 13.66 5.79 0.32
CA THR A 229 14.09 6.83 1.28
C THR A 229 13.96 6.40 2.74
N LEU A 230 13.24 5.31 2.99
CA LEU A 230 12.93 4.83 4.33
C LEU A 230 13.44 3.40 4.50
N ASP A 231 14.04 3.12 5.66
CA ASP A 231 14.56 1.78 5.97
C ASP A 231 13.44 0.81 6.35
N MET A 232 12.48 0.64 5.43
CA MET A 232 11.31 -0.23 5.62
C MET A 232 10.77 -0.78 4.31
N SER A 233 9.90 -1.80 4.42
CA SER A 233 9.21 -2.42 3.30
C SER A 233 7.71 -2.50 3.57
N LEU A 234 6.92 -2.38 2.52
CA LEU A 234 5.51 -2.70 2.53
C LEU A 234 5.32 -4.16 2.10
N LEU A 235 4.57 -4.92 2.89
CA LEU A 235 4.28 -6.33 2.65
C LEU A 235 2.78 -6.53 2.47
N LEU A 236 2.39 -7.30 1.44
CA LEU A 236 1.03 -7.77 1.25
C LEU A 236 1.01 -9.29 1.29
N TYR A 237 0.40 -9.85 2.32
CA TYR A 237 0.15 -11.28 2.45
C TYR A 237 -1.18 -11.64 1.81
N TYR A 238 -1.19 -12.58 0.87
CA TYR A 238 -2.40 -13.00 0.17
C TYR A 238 -2.45 -14.53 -0.01
N SER A 239 -3.65 -15.08 -0.06
CA SER A 239 -3.83 -16.48 -0.43
C SER A 239 -4.17 -16.60 -1.92
N LYS A 240 -3.70 -17.68 -2.57
CA LYS A 240 -4.13 -17.99 -3.95
C LYS A 240 -5.62 -18.27 -4.04
N ALA A 241 -6.23 -18.72 -2.93
CA ALA A 241 -7.66 -18.97 -2.85
C ALA A 241 -8.46 -17.65 -2.92
N ASP A 242 -7.99 -16.59 -2.23
CA ASP A 242 -8.65 -15.27 -2.27
C ASP A 242 -8.61 -14.66 -3.67
N VAL A 243 -7.46 -14.82 -4.35
CA VAL A 243 -7.33 -14.40 -5.77
C VAL A 243 -8.26 -15.24 -6.67
N ALA A 244 -8.37 -16.55 -6.40
CA ALA A 244 -9.25 -17.45 -7.16
C ALA A 244 -10.75 -17.14 -6.94
N ASN A 245 -11.15 -16.74 -5.73
CA ASN A 245 -12.53 -16.41 -5.40
C ASN A 245 -13.03 -15.17 -6.18
N GLY A 246 -12.18 -14.19 -6.42
CA GLY A 246 -12.49 -13.05 -7.29
C GLY A 246 -12.82 -13.48 -8.73
N ILE A 247 -12.27 -14.61 -9.19
CA ILE A 247 -12.48 -15.17 -10.54
C ILE A 247 -13.62 -16.21 -10.54
N ALA A 248 -14.08 -16.67 -9.38
CA ALA A 248 -15.05 -17.76 -9.28
C ALA A 248 -16.40 -17.43 -9.94
N ALA A 249 -16.81 -16.17 -9.92
CA ALA A 249 -18.01 -15.72 -10.62
C ALA A 249 -17.90 -15.93 -12.14
N TRP A 250 -16.77 -15.59 -12.73
CA TRP A 250 -16.44 -15.80 -14.14
C TRP A 250 -16.37 -17.29 -14.50
N LYS A 251 -15.75 -18.12 -13.65
CA LYS A 251 -15.72 -19.58 -13.82
C LYS A 251 -17.13 -20.18 -13.89
N ARG A 252 -18.03 -19.77 -13.00
CA ARG A 252 -19.42 -20.24 -13.01
C ARG A 252 -20.11 -19.88 -14.31
N THR A 253 -19.96 -18.63 -14.75
CA THR A 253 -20.60 -18.17 -16.00
C THR A 253 -20.09 -18.93 -17.22
N LEU A 254 -18.78 -19.16 -17.34
CA LEU A 254 -18.18 -19.95 -18.41
C LEU A 254 -18.63 -21.41 -18.38
N LEU A 255 -18.67 -22.02 -17.17
CA LEU A 255 -19.10 -23.42 -17.02
C LEU A 255 -20.59 -23.59 -17.37
N HIS A 256 -21.45 -22.68 -16.92
CA HIS A 256 -22.89 -22.70 -17.25
C HIS A 256 -23.11 -22.46 -18.75
N GLY A 257 -22.39 -21.51 -19.35
CA GLY A 257 -22.44 -21.27 -20.79
C GLY A 257 -22.02 -22.48 -21.62
N SER A 258 -20.98 -23.19 -21.20
CA SER A 258 -20.50 -24.41 -21.86
C SER A 258 -21.53 -25.55 -21.73
N ILE A 259 -22.13 -25.75 -20.56
CA ILE A 259 -23.16 -26.77 -20.31
C ILE A 259 -24.42 -26.45 -21.14
N LEU A 260 -24.82 -25.19 -21.21
CA LEU A 260 -25.99 -24.76 -21.95
C LEU A 260 -25.82 -24.98 -23.46
N LEU A 261 -24.64 -24.64 -24.02
CA LEU A 261 -24.28 -24.94 -25.38
C LEU A 261 -24.33 -26.47 -25.67
N PHE A 262 -23.84 -27.25 -24.70
CA PHE A 262 -23.82 -28.70 -24.82
C PHE A 262 -25.23 -29.34 -24.77
N CYS A 263 -26.14 -28.77 -23.96
CA CYS A 263 -27.54 -29.24 -23.89
C CYS A 263 -28.41 -28.81 -25.06
N LEU A 264 -28.10 -27.68 -25.71
CA LEU A 264 -28.87 -27.16 -26.82
C LEU A 264 -28.50 -27.82 -28.16
N PHE A 265 -27.25 -28.27 -28.33
CA PHE A 265 -26.77 -28.87 -29.58
C PHE A 265 -27.53 -30.13 -30.07
N PRO A 266 -28.03 -31.04 -29.17
CA PRO A 266 -28.79 -32.22 -29.65
C PRO A 266 -30.25 -31.92 -29.98
N ILE A 267 -30.75 -30.68 -29.81
CA ILE A 267 -32.12 -30.30 -30.10
C ILE A 267 -32.31 -29.79 -31.53
N PHE A 268 -31.22 -29.36 -32.16
CA PHE A 268 -31.15 -28.97 -33.57
C PHE A 268 -30.55 -30.08 -34.40
#